data_c696ba46caf9f809fa517cfcb7a89f0f
#
_entry.id   c696ba46caf9f809fa517cfcb7a89f0f
#
_cell.length_a   1.000
_cell.length_b   1.000
_cell.length_c   1.000
_cell.angle_alpha   90.00
_cell.angle_beta   90.00
_cell.angle_gamma   90.00
#
_symmetry.space_group_name_H-M   'P 1'
#
loop_
_entity.id
_entity.type
_entity.pdbx_description
1 polymer ?
#
loop_
_entity_poly.entity_id
_entity_poly.type
_entity_poly.pdbx_seq_one_letter_code
_entity_poly.pdbx_strand_id
1 'polypeptide(L)'
;MTERDIPDNWSLDRAEEPIEPQPNYIPNNQTTDTTAVGSHFKSVKNGKNQDGADLSINNASKGTFNLSVITGKMPPWMKGWIPLAVVLTLIPGSVGFLAVSMLFKLPSAPNCPQIFWPLASASVRLHCAQLAASKQTVNDLLQAIALVKQLPENHPLRGEINRFLEQWSRDILQLADETFQSGDLPGAIATARQIPADLEASKLVEEQIEKWQSIWSKAEGIYQEAEKELRQRHWQSAFMLSARLLRVNNKYWANTKYEQLNNIIVTAREDGDKLYKAENLAENRSLDNLLKAIKLAQTIKPDSYLYQKAQDLITGFARKILKLAQGKMKERDADTALEIARKIPPIPELQAEVDDFMVLGEAKRSAFIGTV
;
A
#
# COMPACT_ATOMS: atom_id res chain seq x y z
N MET A 1 49.69 -3.59 23.75
CA MET A 1 49.37 -3.67 25.19
C MET A 1 48.04 -3.05 25.36
N THR A 2 46.94 -3.73 25.58
CA THR A 2 46.60 -4.96 26.32
C THR A 2 45.43 -5.62 25.61
N GLU A 3 45.64 -6.87 25.33
CA GLU A 3 44.66 -7.91 25.01
C GLU A 3 43.64 -8.01 26.16
N ARG A 4 42.35 -8.02 25.85
CA ARG A 4 41.28 -8.31 26.81
C ARG A 4 40.50 -9.52 26.34
N ASP A 5 40.64 -10.58 27.13
CA ASP A 5 40.08 -11.90 27.11
C ASP A 5 38.63 -11.98 26.67
N ILE A 6 38.37 -12.84 25.68
CA ILE A 6 37.05 -13.34 25.32
C ILE A 6 36.88 -14.65 26.12
N PRO A 7 35.80 -14.84 26.87
CA PRO A 7 35.55 -16.13 27.54
C PRO A 7 35.07 -17.17 26.50
N ASP A 8 35.89 -18.19 26.30
CA ASP A 8 35.50 -19.47 25.69
C ASP A 8 34.53 -20.18 26.64
N ASN A 9 33.24 -20.16 26.38
CA ASN A 9 32.31 -21.19 26.84
C ASN A 9 30.98 -21.20 26.08
N TRP A 10 30.99 -21.79 24.90
CA TRP A 10 29.78 -22.33 24.26
C TRP A 10 30.10 -23.76 23.83
N SER A 11 30.08 -24.69 24.78
CA SER A 11 30.05 -26.11 24.49
C SER A 11 28.70 -26.47 23.85
N LEU A 12 28.78 -26.83 22.59
CA LEU A 12 27.74 -27.53 21.83
C LEU A 12 27.64 -28.95 22.38
N ASP A 13 26.72 -29.20 23.29
CA ASP A 13 26.23 -30.54 23.60
C ASP A 13 24.69 -30.43 23.73
N ARG A 14 24.01 -30.68 22.62
CA ARG A 14 22.66 -31.19 22.66
C ARG A 14 22.51 -32.23 21.55
N ALA A 15 22.50 -33.51 22.01
CA ALA A 15 22.23 -34.67 21.20
C ALA A 15 21.03 -34.47 20.27
N GLU A 16 21.20 -34.86 19.02
CA GLU A 16 20.16 -35.04 18.04
C GLU A 16 19.24 -36.20 18.48
N GLU A 17 18.01 -35.89 18.88
CA GLU A 17 16.93 -36.88 18.90
C GLU A 17 16.41 -37.06 17.47
N PRO A 18 16.17 -38.30 17.01
CA PRO A 18 15.61 -38.55 15.68
C PRO A 18 14.15 -38.09 15.57
N ILE A 19 13.86 -37.21 14.63
CA ILE A 19 12.51 -36.81 14.30
C ILE A 19 11.81 -37.95 13.56
N GLU A 20 10.85 -38.62 14.23
CA GLU A 20 9.91 -39.55 13.59
C GLU A 20 9.10 -38.83 12.51
N PRO A 21 8.86 -39.45 11.34
CA PRO A 21 8.01 -38.85 10.29
C PRO A 21 6.53 -38.91 10.70
N GLN A 22 5.93 -37.74 10.85
CA GLN A 22 4.50 -37.58 11.03
C GLN A 22 3.74 -37.99 9.75
N PRO A 23 2.61 -38.71 9.87
CA PRO A 23 1.86 -39.18 8.71
C PRO A 23 1.14 -38.05 7.96
N ASN A 24 1.11 -38.18 6.65
CA ASN A 24 0.44 -37.33 5.67
C ASN A 24 -0.99 -36.98 6.08
N TYR A 25 -1.25 -35.69 6.35
CA TYR A 25 -2.60 -35.16 6.48
C TYR A 25 -3.16 -34.85 5.09
N ILE A 26 -4.06 -35.69 4.60
CA ILE A 26 -4.88 -35.46 3.42
C ILE A 26 -6.15 -34.72 3.88
N PRO A 27 -6.48 -33.52 3.41
CA PRO A 27 -7.76 -32.92 3.70
C PRO A 27 -8.85 -33.60 2.89
N ASN A 28 -9.74 -34.29 3.58
CA ASN A 28 -10.91 -34.95 3.05
C ASN A 28 -11.99 -33.90 2.74
N ASN A 29 -12.29 -33.74 1.44
CA ASN A 29 -13.47 -33.02 0.97
C ASN A 29 -14.72 -33.91 1.27
N GLN A 30 -15.46 -33.56 2.29
CA GLN A 30 -16.83 -34.03 2.42
C GLN A 30 -17.80 -32.86 2.24
N THR A 31 -18.45 -32.91 1.11
CA THR A 31 -19.77 -32.32 0.85
C THR A 31 -20.77 -32.77 1.89
N THR A 32 -21.40 -31.83 2.59
CA THR A 32 -22.67 -32.04 3.24
C THR A 32 -23.64 -30.96 2.80
N ASP A 33 -24.63 -31.41 2.03
CA ASP A 33 -25.93 -30.76 1.87
C ASP A 33 -26.55 -30.44 3.21
N THR A 34 -27.03 -29.22 3.39
CA THR A 34 -28.17 -28.98 4.31
C THR A 34 -28.91 -27.70 3.89
N THR A 35 -30.04 -27.95 3.25
CA THR A 35 -31.35 -27.26 3.34
C THR A 35 -31.41 -25.74 3.51
N ALA A 36 -32.05 -25.20 2.52
CA ALA A 36 -32.65 -23.89 2.37
C ALA A 36 -33.48 -23.39 3.58
N VAL A 37 -33.25 -22.10 3.94
CA VAL A 37 -34.33 -21.21 4.38
C VAL A 37 -34.21 -19.94 3.59
N GLY A 38 -35.20 -19.67 2.75
CA GLY A 38 -35.30 -18.52 1.90
C GLY A 38 -35.67 -17.26 2.69
N SER A 39 -35.05 -16.14 2.29
CA SER A 39 -35.67 -14.84 2.44
C SER A 39 -35.55 -14.08 1.13
N HIS A 40 -36.70 -13.84 0.53
CA HIS A 40 -36.91 -13.07 -0.67
C HIS A 40 -36.38 -11.61 -0.53
N PHE A 41 -35.44 -11.23 -1.38
CA PHE A 41 -35.29 -9.85 -1.79
C PHE A 41 -35.64 -9.74 -3.28
N LYS A 42 -36.81 -9.12 -3.54
CA LYS A 42 -37.25 -8.79 -4.88
C LYS A 42 -36.41 -7.63 -5.43
N SER A 43 -35.68 -7.92 -6.48
CA SER A 43 -35.13 -6.94 -7.42
C SER A 43 -36.28 -6.34 -8.23
N VAL A 44 -36.46 -5.03 -8.21
CA VAL A 44 -37.33 -4.29 -9.14
C VAL A 44 -36.45 -3.69 -10.23
N LYS A 45 -36.64 -4.19 -11.43
CA LYS A 45 -36.07 -3.67 -12.69
C LYS A 45 -36.71 -2.35 -13.09
N ASN A 46 -35.86 -1.42 -13.54
CA ASN A 46 -36.17 -0.26 -14.35
C ASN A 46 -37.12 -0.53 -15.51
N GLY A 47 -38.15 0.27 -15.62
CA GLY A 47 -38.95 0.51 -16.82
C GLY A 47 -38.98 2.01 -17.09
N LYS A 48 -38.36 2.43 -18.19
CA LYS A 48 -38.56 3.71 -18.86
C LYS A 48 -40.00 3.81 -19.32
N ASN A 49 -40.66 4.93 -19.09
CA ASN A 49 -41.52 5.57 -20.12
C ASN A 49 -41.58 7.08 -19.85
N GLN A 50 -41.27 7.81 -20.88
CA GLN A 50 -41.60 9.22 -21.15
C GLN A 50 -43.11 9.33 -21.30
N ASP A 51 -43.68 10.36 -20.69
CA ASP A 51 -44.64 11.21 -21.41
C ASP A 51 -44.81 12.49 -20.60
N GLY A 52 -44.68 13.59 -21.30
CA GLY A 52 -44.81 14.93 -20.79
C GLY A 52 -46.28 15.32 -20.61
N ALA A 53 -46.55 16.13 -19.61
CA ALA A 53 -47.69 17.02 -19.59
C ALA A 53 -47.35 18.24 -18.74
N ASP A 54 -47.21 19.36 -19.43
CA ASP A 54 -47.34 20.70 -18.89
C ASP A 54 -48.60 20.83 -18.06
N LEU A 55 -48.50 21.37 -16.85
CA LEU A 55 -49.63 22.04 -16.20
C LEU A 55 -49.13 23.24 -15.39
N SER A 56 -49.42 24.36 -15.99
CA SER A 56 -49.28 25.73 -15.52
C SER A 56 -49.74 25.94 -14.07
N ILE A 57 -48.89 26.62 -13.34
CA ILE A 57 -49.23 27.26 -12.08
C ILE A 57 -50.07 28.48 -12.37
N ASN A 58 -51.34 28.47 -11.96
CA ASN A 58 -52.08 29.68 -11.75
C ASN A 58 -53.10 29.51 -10.62
N ASN A 59 -53.13 30.55 -9.82
CA ASN A 59 -54.17 31.00 -8.91
C ASN A 59 -53.98 30.74 -7.43
N ALA A 60 -53.33 31.72 -6.83
CA ALA A 60 -53.56 32.11 -5.45
C ALA A 60 -55.05 32.40 -5.20
N SER A 61 -55.70 31.49 -4.51
CA SER A 61 -57.01 31.75 -3.91
C SER A 61 -56.81 32.40 -2.55
N LYS A 62 -57.06 33.71 -2.47
CA LYS A 62 -57.33 34.44 -1.23
C LYS A 62 -58.60 33.87 -0.62
N GLY A 63 -58.50 32.91 0.24
CA GLY A 63 -59.55 32.50 1.15
C GLY A 63 -59.77 33.59 2.20
N THR A 64 -60.66 34.54 1.95
CA THR A 64 -61.23 35.41 2.97
C THR A 64 -62.10 34.54 3.88
N PHE A 65 -61.59 34.27 5.10
CA PHE A 65 -62.42 33.69 6.14
C PHE A 65 -63.43 34.70 6.55
N ASN A 66 -64.66 34.64 5.98
CA ASN A 66 -65.83 35.32 6.49
C ASN A 66 -66.16 34.67 7.86
N LEU A 67 -65.76 35.36 8.91
CA LEU A 67 -66.26 35.09 10.26
C LEU A 67 -67.75 35.60 10.29
N SER A 68 -68.69 34.75 9.83
CA SER A 68 -70.10 34.95 10.12
C SER A 68 -70.26 34.74 11.64
N VAL A 69 -70.46 35.88 12.32
CA VAL A 69 -70.81 35.92 13.73
C VAL A 69 -72.08 35.08 13.95
N ILE A 70 -71.94 33.92 14.50
CA ILE A 70 -73.04 33.11 15.02
C ILE A 70 -73.54 33.80 16.30
N THR A 71 -74.46 34.75 16.17
CA THR A 71 -75.23 35.35 17.26
C THR A 71 -76.31 34.34 17.70
N GLY A 72 -75.90 33.15 18.17
CA GLY A 72 -76.81 32.26 18.90
C GLY A 72 -76.92 32.76 20.34
N LYS A 73 -78.13 32.97 20.82
CA LYS A 73 -78.40 33.28 22.23
C LYS A 73 -77.78 32.24 23.16
N MET A 74 -76.63 32.49 23.74
CA MET A 74 -75.95 31.62 24.71
C MET A 74 -76.77 31.66 26.00
N PRO A 75 -77.02 30.48 26.62
CA PRO A 75 -77.70 30.37 27.92
C PRO A 75 -76.84 31.03 29.03
N PRO A 76 -77.44 31.67 30.00
CA PRO A 76 -76.75 32.56 30.99
C PRO A 76 -75.72 31.83 31.84
N TRP A 77 -75.76 30.49 32.00
CA TRP A 77 -74.79 29.70 32.74
C TRP A 77 -73.42 29.56 32.04
N MET A 78 -73.41 29.75 30.76
CA MET A 78 -72.19 29.64 29.97
C MET A 78 -71.31 30.93 30.00
N LYS A 79 -71.84 32.06 30.49
CA LYS A 79 -71.14 33.36 30.61
C LYS A 79 -70.07 33.34 31.73
N GLY A 80 -70.21 32.45 32.75
CA GLY A 80 -69.24 32.35 33.85
C GLY A 80 -68.04 31.46 33.54
N TRP A 81 -68.19 30.51 32.63
CA TRP A 81 -67.13 29.48 32.33
C TRP A 81 -66.20 29.88 31.21
N ILE A 82 -66.67 30.74 30.27
CA ILE A 82 -65.88 31.19 29.16
C ILE A 82 -64.62 31.95 29.58
N PRO A 83 -64.66 32.92 30.48
CA PRO A 83 -63.44 33.60 30.93
C PRO A 83 -62.50 32.62 31.65
N LEU A 84 -63.02 31.64 32.41
CA LEU A 84 -62.21 30.64 33.09
C LEU A 84 -61.54 29.70 32.11
N ALA A 85 -62.26 29.25 31.09
CA ALA A 85 -61.68 28.40 30.03
C ALA A 85 -60.62 29.13 29.18
N VAL A 86 -60.83 30.42 28.90
CA VAL A 86 -59.84 31.27 28.21
C VAL A 86 -58.58 31.47 29.05
N VAL A 87 -58.71 31.70 30.36
CA VAL A 87 -57.57 31.83 31.25
C VAL A 87 -56.83 30.49 31.41
N LEU A 88 -57.57 29.36 31.48
CA LEU A 88 -56.99 28.02 31.62
C LEU A 88 -56.23 27.56 30.38
N THR A 89 -56.57 28.08 29.19
CA THR A 89 -55.85 27.76 27.94
C THR A 89 -54.76 28.78 27.61
N LEU A 90 -54.93 30.05 27.95
CA LEU A 90 -53.94 31.09 27.69
C LEU A 90 -52.67 30.97 28.55
N ILE A 91 -52.80 30.53 29.83
CA ILE A 91 -51.64 30.41 30.72
C ILE A 91 -50.74 29.29 30.28
N PRO A 92 -51.18 28.02 30.06
CA PRO A 92 -50.31 26.97 29.55
C PRO A 92 -49.81 27.26 28.15
N GLY A 93 -50.64 27.86 27.28
CA GLY A 93 -50.26 28.25 25.93
C GLY A 93 -49.16 29.30 25.91
N SER A 94 -49.21 30.29 26.76
CA SER A 94 -48.18 31.34 26.86
C SER A 94 -46.88 30.79 27.45
N VAL A 95 -46.96 29.92 28.46
CA VAL A 95 -45.77 29.27 29.06
C VAL A 95 -45.13 28.32 28.01
N GLY A 96 -45.92 27.55 27.27
CA GLY A 96 -45.44 26.71 26.17
C GLY A 96 -44.79 27.52 25.08
N PHE A 97 -45.39 28.63 24.66
CA PHE A 97 -44.83 29.55 23.65
C PHE A 97 -43.51 30.19 24.13
N LEU A 98 -43.44 30.62 25.40
CA LEU A 98 -42.20 31.17 25.97
C LEU A 98 -41.10 30.09 26.05
N ALA A 99 -41.44 28.86 26.42
CA ALA A 99 -40.49 27.76 26.48
C ALA A 99 -39.93 27.39 25.10
N VAL A 100 -40.81 27.30 24.10
CA VAL A 100 -40.42 27.07 22.69
C VAL A 100 -39.63 28.26 22.14
N SER A 101 -40.06 29.52 22.46
CA SER A 101 -39.30 30.71 22.05
C SER A 101 -37.93 30.82 22.70
N MET A 102 -37.78 30.35 23.96
CA MET A 102 -36.45 30.21 24.60
C MET A 102 -35.58 29.13 23.94
N LEU A 103 -36.17 28.02 23.51
CA LEU A 103 -35.46 26.97 22.76
C LEU A 103 -34.95 27.49 21.40
N PHE A 104 -35.73 28.31 20.70
CA PHE A 104 -35.28 28.96 19.46
C PHE A 104 -34.28 30.12 19.69
N LYS A 105 -34.15 30.63 20.90
CA LYS A 105 -33.15 31.63 21.29
C LYS A 105 -31.90 31.04 21.92
N LEU A 106 -31.75 29.70 21.92
CA LEU A 106 -30.45 29.09 22.23
C LEU A 106 -29.41 29.70 21.28
N PRO A 107 -28.30 30.24 21.82
CA PRO A 107 -27.28 30.79 20.94
C PRO A 107 -26.88 29.70 19.97
N SER A 108 -27.03 30.01 18.68
CA SER A 108 -26.53 29.13 17.62
C SER A 108 -25.08 28.76 17.95
N ALA A 109 -24.74 27.48 17.85
CA ALA A 109 -23.36 27.04 18.06
C ALA A 109 -22.40 28.00 17.31
N PRO A 110 -21.30 28.44 17.92
CA PRO A 110 -20.44 29.44 17.35
C PRO A 110 -19.94 28.95 15.98
N ASN A 111 -20.11 29.78 14.94
CA ASN A 111 -19.64 29.50 13.60
C ASN A 111 -18.12 29.71 13.55
N CYS A 112 -17.33 28.69 13.86
CA CYS A 112 -15.88 28.74 14.03
C CYS A 112 -15.12 29.42 12.87
N PRO A 113 -15.47 29.26 11.58
CA PRO A 113 -14.79 29.95 10.47
C PRO A 113 -14.93 31.49 10.49
N GLN A 114 -15.95 32.03 11.17
CA GLN A 114 -16.25 33.48 11.18
C GLN A 114 -15.83 34.19 12.46
N ILE A 115 -15.15 33.49 13.40
CA ILE A 115 -14.77 34.06 14.68
C ILE A 115 -13.47 34.86 14.55
N PHE A 116 -13.48 36.10 15.08
CA PHE A 116 -12.26 36.88 15.26
C PHE A 116 -11.49 36.38 16.48
N TRP A 117 -10.54 35.51 16.27
CA TRP A 117 -9.79 34.75 17.29
C TRP A 117 -9.16 35.59 18.41
N PRO A 118 -8.59 36.77 18.16
CA PRO A 118 -8.01 37.60 19.23
C PRO A 118 -8.97 37.96 20.33
N LEU A 119 -10.28 38.08 20.04
CA LEU A 119 -11.33 38.45 21.01
C LEU A 119 -12.17 37.26 21.47
N ALA A 120 -11.92 36.07 20.93
CA ALA A 120 -12.68 34.87 21.30
C ALA A 120 -12.38 34.42 22.72
N SER A 121 -13.45 34.10 23.49
CA SER A 121 -13.32 33.54 24.82
C SER A 121 -12.66 32.16 24.81
N ALA A 122 -12.02 31.75 25.89
CA ALA A 122 -11.35 30.47 26.01
C ALA A 122 -12.29 29.27 25.74
N SER A 123 -13.54 29.33 26.18
CA SER A 123 -14.55 28.29 25.94
C SER A 123 -14.92 28.17 24.46
N VAL A 124 -15.03 29.30 23.75
CA VAL A 124 -15.29 29.31 22.30
C VAL A 124 -14.08 28.73 21.54
N ARG A 125 -12.85 29.12 21.90
CA ARG A 125 -11.64 28.55 21.30
C ARG A 125 -11.56 27.05 21.50
N LEU A 126 -11.83 26.58 22.72
CA LEU A 126 -11.80 25.15 23.05
C LEU A 126 -12.86 24.38 22.25
N HIS A 127 -14.09 24.90 22.19
CA HIS A 127 -15.15 24.28 21.39
C HIS A 127 -14.78 24.17 19.90
N CYS A 128 -14.25 25.24 19.32
CA CYS A 128 -13.83 25.23 17.91
C CYS A 128 -12.60 24.34 17.66
N ALA A 129 -11.69 24.25 18.62
CA ALA A 129 -10.56 23.32 18.55
C ALA A 129 -11.03 21.86 18.58
N GLN A 130 -11.96 21.51 19.46
CA GLN A 130 -12.57 20.17 19.51
C GLN A 130 -13.31 19.84 18.18
N LEU A 131 -14.01 20.82 17.60
CA LEU A 131 -14.67 20.64 16.33
C LEU A 131 -13.66 20.43 15.19
N ALA A 132 -12.55 21.16 15.16
CA ALA A 132 -11.47 20.93 14.22
C ALA A 132 -10.86 19.53 14.43
N ALA A 133 -10.48 19.18 15.65
CA ALA A 133 -9.89 17.89 15.99
C ALA A 133 -10.79 16.69 15.65
N SER A 134 -12.12 16.87 15.67
CA SER A 134 -13.06 15.79 15.32
C SER A 134 -12.93 15.27 13.89
N LYS A 135 -12.30 16.02 12.99
CA LYS A 135 -12.04 15.60 11.61
C LYS A 135 -10.86 14.63 11.48
N GLN A 136 -10.05 14.47 12.52
CA GLN A 136 -8.96 13.50 12.60
C GLN A 136 -7.96 13.58 11.43
N THR A 137 -7.67 14.80 10.93
CA THR A 137 -6.57 15.03 9.99
C THR A 137 -5.42 15.75 10.68
N VAL A 138 -4.19 15.55 10.23
CA VAL A 138 -3.00 16.21 10.78
C VAL A 138 -3.17 17.73 10.82
N ASN A 139 -3.65 18.33 9.73
CA ASN A 139 -3.84 19.78 9.62
C ASN A 139 -4.91 20.29 10.61
N ASP A 140 -6.03 19.58 10.73
CA ASP A 140 -7.11 19.96 11.63
C ASP A 140 -6.70 19.81 13.12
N LEU A 141 -5.93 18.76 13.44
CA LEU A 141 -5.35 18.56 14.79
C LEU A 141 -4.33 19.65 15.12
N LEU A 142 -3.45 20.01 14.19
CA LEU A 142 -2.50 21.13 14.38
C LEU A 142 -3.22 22.47 14.54
N GLN A 143 -4.29 22.68 13.77
CA GLN A 143 -5.14 23.86 13.93
C GLN A 143 -5.81 23.88 15.31
N ALA A 144 -6.32 22.75 15.79
CA ALA A 144 -6.90 22.63 17.11
C ALA A 144 -5.88 22.98 18.22
N ILE A 145 -4.66 22.45 18.11
CA ILE A 145 -3.54 22.78 19.01
C ILE A 145 -3.25 24.28 19.00
N ALA A 146 -3.12 24.88 17.79
CA ALA A 146 -2.81 26.31 17.66
C ALA A 146 -3.87 27.21 18.28
N LEU A 147 -5.16 26.86 18.20
CA LEU A 147 -6.27 27.63 18.75
C LEU A 147 -6.24 27.73 20.28
N VAL A 148 -5.82 26.68 20.98
CA VAL A 148 -5.88 26.63 22.46
C VAL A 148 -4.52 26.87 23.13
N LYS A 149 -3.41 26.62 22.41
CA LYS A 149 -2.06 26.80 22.96
C LYS A 149 -1.77 28.21 23.45
N GLN A 150 -2.34 29.23 22.78
CA GLN A 150 -2.15 30.65 23.10
C GLN A 150 -2.86 31.09 24.36
N LEU A 151 -3.67 30.24 25.01
CA LEU A 151 -4.37 30.58 26.22
C LEU A 151 -3.39 30.65 27.40
N PRO A 152 -3.55 31.66 28.31
CA PRO A 152 -2.66 31.84 29.48
C PRO A 152 -2.59 30.60 30.37
N GLU A 153 -1.43 30.33 30.96
CA GLU A 153 -1.24 29.14 31.79
C GLU A 153 -2.04 29.19 33.12
N ASN A 154 -2.34 30.40 33.61
CA ASN A 154 -3.16 30.62 34.81
C ASN A 154 -4.67 30.54 34.55
N HIS A 155 -5.10 30.23 33.31
CA HIS A 155 -6.52 30.16 32.96
C HIS A 155 -7.17 28.93 33.64
N PRO A 156 -8.42 29.05 34.19
CA PRO A 156 -9.10 27.93 34.86
C PRO A 156 -9.26 26.65 34.01
N LEU A 157 -9.36 26.77 32.69
CA LEU A 157 -9.46 25.64 31.75
C LEU A 157 -8.10 25.04 31.35
N ARG A 158 -6.98 25.54 31.88
CA ARG A 158 -5.65 25.11 31.42
C ARG A 158 -5.42 23.61 31.61
N GLY A 159 -5.88 23.04 32.72
CA GLY A 159 -5.78 21.60 32.98
C GLY A 159 -6.50 20.74 31.95
N GLU A 160 -7.68 21.18 31.50
CA GLU A 160 -8.44 20.51 30.45
C GLU A 160 -7.76 20.68 29.08
N ILE A 161 -7.31 21.88 28.76
CA ILE A 161 -6.58 22.20 27.52
C ILE A 161 -5.32 21.34 27.40
N ASN A 162 -4.53 21.19 28.46
CA ASN A 162 -3.32 20.37 28.41
C ASN A 162 -3.62 18.90 28.11
N ARG A 163 -4.74 18.36 28.61
CA ARG A 163 -5.17 16.99 28.26
C ARG A 163 -5.50 16.87 26.77
N PHE A 164 -6.20 17.86 26.20
CA PHE A 164 -6.50 17.86 24.77
C PHE A 164 -5.24 18.04 23.92
N LEU A 165 -4.33 18.93 24.31
CA LEU A 165 -3.05 19.11 23.61
C LEU A 165 -2.26 17.81 23.57
N GLU A 166 -2.21 17.08 24.69
CA GLU A 166 -1.54 15.78 24.74
C GLU A 166 -2.26 14.73 23.88
N GLN A 167 -3.60 14.66 23.97
CA GLN A 167 -4.37 13.73 23.15
C GLN A 167 -4.19 14.00 21.67
N TRP A 168 -4.39 15.24 21.19
CA TRP A 168 -4.25 15.58 19.78
C TRP A 168 -2.83 15.37 19.25
N SER A 169 -1.82 15.57 20.08
CA SER A 169 -0.44 15.25 19.72
C SER A 169 -0.22 13.75 19.56
N ARG A 170 -0.84 12.93 20.41
CA ARG A 170 -0.83 11.46 20.24
C ARG A 170 -1.59 11.03 18.99
N ASP A 171 -2.72 11.68 18.69
CA ASP A 171 -3.49 11.41 17.46
C ASP A 171 -2.64 11.73 16.21
N ILE A 172 -1.86 12.82 16.22
CA ILE A 172 -0.91 13.14 15.14
C ILE A 172 0.18 12.06 15.03
N LEU A 173 0.74 11.58 16.14
CA LEU A 173 1.72 10.49 16.13
C LEU A 173 1.13 9.20 15.59
N GLN A 174 -0.14 8.91 15.89
CA GLN A 174 -0.84 7.75 15.33
C GLN A 174 -1.00 7.86 13.82
N LEU A 175 -1.42 9.02 13.29
CA LEU A 175 -1.52 9.26 11.84
C LEU A 175 -0.15 9.17 11.16
N ALA A 176 0.91 9.63 11.84
CA ALA A 176 2.28 9.45 11.37
C ALA A 176 2.69 7.97 11.37
N ASP A 177 2.31 7.18 12.38
CA ASP A 177 2.56 5.72 12.38
C ASP A 177 1.80 5.03 11.24
N GLU A 178 0.56 5.41 10.95
CA GLU A 178 -0.18 4.89 9.80
C GLU A 178 0.55 5.16 8.48
N THR A 179 1.13 6.36 8.34
CA THR A 179 1.99 6.73 7.20
C THR A 179 3.25 5.85 7.14
N PHE A 180 3.90 5.60 8.28
CA PHE A 180 5.03 4.67 8.39
C PHE A 180 4.63 3.24 8.01
N GLN A 181 3.48 2.75 8.47
CA GLN A 181 2.96 1.42 8.15
C GLN A 181 2.60 1.25 6.67
N SER A 182 2.28 2.35 5.97
CA SER A 182 2.02 2.35 4.53
C SER A 182 3.29 2.35 3.67
N GLY A 183 4.46 2.56 4.27
CA GLY A 183 5.75 2.52 3.58
C GLY A 183 6.40 3.89 3.32
N ASP A 184 5.85 4.96 3.88
CA ASP A 184 6.41 6.31 3.76
C ASP A 184 7.07 6.75 5.08
N LEU A 185 8.29 6.28 5.34
CA LEU A 185 9.09 6.69 6.49
C LEU A 185 9.40 8.22 6.49
N PRO A 186 9.80 8.85 5.37
CA PRO A 186 10.04 10.30 5.35
C PRO A 186 8.78 11.11 5.69
N GLY A 187 7.63 10.74 5.13
CA GLY A 187 6.35 11.38 5.41
C GLY A 187 5.92 11.22 6.87
N ALA A 188 6.12 10.04 7.45
CA ALA A 188 5.85 9.80 8.87
C ALA A 188 6.71 10.69 9.78
N ILE A 189 8.01 10.79 9.52
CA ILE A 189 8.94 11.66 10.26
C ILE A 189 8.53 13.13 10.11
N ALA A 190 8.23 13.57 8.88
CA ALA A 190 7.81 14.95 8.63
C ALA A 190 6.51 15.29 9.36
N THR A 191 5.56 14.36 9.42
CA THR A 191 4.30 14.53 10.16
C THR A 191 4.53 14.60 11.65
N ALA A 192 5.31 13.69 12.23
CA ALA A 192 5.60 13.67 13.66
C ALA A 192 6.30 14.96 14.13
N ARG A 193 7.22 15.49 13.34
CA ARG A 193 7.95 16.74 13.65
C ARG A 193 7.11 18.01 13.55
N GLN A 194 5.86 17.94 13.08
CA GLN A 194 4.93 19.08 13.14
C GLN A 194 4.35 19.30 14.55
N ILE A 195 4.48 18.33 15.45
CA ILE A 195 4.07 18.48 16.84
C ILE A 195 4.93 19.57 17.51
N PRO A 196 4.32 20.61 18.13
CA PRO A 196 5.08 21.68 18.75
C PRO A 196 6.03 21.18 19.83
N ALA A 197 7.28 21.65 19.78
CA ALA A 197 8.37 21.17 20.65
C ALA A 197 8.20 21.48 22.14
N ASP A 198 7.36 22.45 22.47
CA ASP A 198 7.05 22.87 23.86
C ASP A 198 5.96 22.00 24.53
N LEU A 199 5.37 21.05 23.81
CA LEU A 199 4.42 20.09 24.38
C LEU A 199 5.15 18.87 24.95
N GLU A 200 4.62 18.30 26.04
CA GLU A 200 5.19 17.08 26.63
C GLU A 200 5.28 15.90 25.63
N ALA A 201 4.27 15.78 24.75
CA ALA A 201 4.23 14.77 23.72
C ALA A 201 5.41 14.86 22.73
N SER A 202 6.07 16.01 22.58
CA SER A 202 7.25 16.18 21.72
C SER A 202 8.43 15.32 22.16
N LYS A 203 8.52 14.99 23.44
CA LYS A 203 9.56 14.09 23.98
C LYS A 203 9.47 12.68 23.40
N LEU A 204 8.25 12.25 23.04
CA LEU A 204 7.98 10.94 22.44
C LEU A 204 8.26 10.91 20.91
N VAL A 205 8.36 12.09 20.30
CA VAL A 205 8.51 12.20 18.84
C VAL A 205 9.86 11.62 18.39
N GLU A 206 10.96 12.06 18.99
CA GLU A 206 12.29 11.58 18.57
C GLU A 206 12.50 10.11 18.92
N GLU A 207 12.00 9.62 20.06
CA GLU A 207 12.02 8.20 20.41
C GLU A 207 11.26 7.36 19.37
N GLN A 208 10.10 7.84 18.94
CA GLN A 208 9.30 7.14 17.93
C GLN A 208 9.97 7.18 16.55
N ILE A 209 10.60 8.28 16.17
CA ILE A 209 11.36 8.41 14.93
C ILE A 209 12.55 7.44 14.92
N GLU A 210 13.33 7.37 15.99
CA GLU A 210 14.44 6.44 16.11
C GLU A 210 13.98 4.98 15.99
N LYS A 211 12.84 4.65 16.60
CA LYS A 211 12.23 3.34 16.49
C LYS A 211 11.82 3.01 15.04
N TRP A 212 11.18 3.94 14.33
CA TRP A 212 10.82 3.74 12.91
C TRP A 212 12.06 3.57 12.03
N GLN A 213 13.07 4.40 12.22
CA GLN A 213 14.34 4.31 11.49
C GLN A 213 15.04 2.97 11.73
N SER A 214 15.06 2.50 12.97
CA SER A 214 15.63 1.19 13.34
C SER A 214 14.89 0.03 12.68
N ILE A 215 13.54 0.04 12.73
CA ILE A 215 12.72 -0.97 12.08
C ILE A 215 12.95 -0.98 10.56
N TRP A 216 12.98 0.20 9.95
CA TRP A 216 13.16 0.37 8.51
C TRP A 216 14.55 -0.12 8.06
N SER A 217 15.61 0.34 8.70
CA SER A 217 16.98 -0.05 8.39
C SER A 217 17.20 -1.57 8.53
N LYS A 218 16.62 -2.20 9.57
CA LYS A 218 16.66 -3.65 9.72
C LYS A 218 15.95 -4.38 8.57
N ALA A 219 14.78 -3.91 8.17
CA ALA A 219 14.02 -4.51 7.09
C ALA A 219 14.74 -4.36 5.73
N GLU A 220 15.27 -3.17 5.47
CA GLU A 220 16.05 -2.88 4.27
C GLU A 220 17.31 -3.74 4.19
N GLY A 221 18.04 -3.90 5.31
CA GLY A 221 19.20 -4.79 5.38
C GLY A 221 18.86 -6.24 5.08
N ILE A 222 17.73 -6.76 5.60
CA ILE A 222 17.25 -8.11 5.28
C ILE A 222 16.94 -8.24 3.79
N TYR A 223 16.30 -7.24 3.19
CA TYR A 223 15.95 -7.24 1.77
C TYR A 223 17.20 -7.24 0.89
N GLN A 224 18.18 -6.38 1.17
CA GLN A 224 19.45 -6.29 0.44
C GLN A 224 20.27 -7.58 0.55
N GLU A 225 20.29 -8.22 1.73
CA GLU A 225 20.96 -9.50 1.93
C GLU A 225 20.29 -10.60 1.09
N ALA A 226 18.96 -10.63 1.03
CA ALA A 226 18.24 -11.58 0.18
C ALA A 226 18.53 -11.36 -1.31
N GLU A 227 18.62 -10.12 -1.77
CA GLU A 227 19.03 -9.82 -3.15
C GLU A 227 20.45 -10.29 -3.46
N LYS A 228 21.37 -10.16 -2.50
CA LYS A 228 22.74 -10.68 -2.63
C LYS A 228 22.76 -12.20 -2.79
N GLU A 229 21.99 -12.93 -1.99
CA GLU A 229 21.84 -14.38 -2.09
C GLU A 229 21.22 -14.79 -3.44
N LEU A 230 20.26 -14.03 -3.96
CA LEU A 230 19.68 -14.27 -5.29
C LEU A 230 20.73 -14.18 -6.41
N ARG A 231 21.61 -13.19 -6.37
CA ARG A 231 22.71 -13.05 -7.36
C ARG A 231 23.67 -14.23 -7.31
N GLN A 232 23.84 -14.85 -6.15
CA GLN A 232 24.68 -16.04 -5.94
C GLN A 232 23.96 -17.37 -6.23
N ARG A 233 22.69 -17.33 -6.63
CA ARG A 233 21.81 -18.49 -6.86
C ARG A 233 21.54 -19.31 -5.58
N HIS A 234 21.66 -18.70 -4.40
CA HIS A 234 21.34 -19.33 -3.12
C HIS A 234 19.86 -19.15 -2.78
N TRP A 235 18.98 -19.82 -3.55
CA TRP A 235 17.52 -19.63 -3.47
C TRP A 235 16.95 -19.88 -2.08
N GLN A 236 17.46 -20.93 -1.41
CA GLN A 236 17.03 -21.29 -0.06
C GLN A 236 17.35 -20.18 0.96
N SER A 237 18.58 -19.64 0.91
CA SER A 237 18.98 -18.53 1.78
C SER A 237 18.15 -17.28 1.52
N ALA A 238 17.94 -16.92 0.25
CA ALA A 238 17.11 -15.79 -0.12
C ALA A 238 15.66 -15.93 0.40
N PHE A 239 15.08 -17.14 0.29
CA PHE A 239 13.75 -17.44 0.82
C PHE A 239 13.70 -17.34 2.35
N MET A 240 14.70 -17.88 3.05
CA MET A 240 14.79 -17.76 4.51
C MET A 240 14.89 -16.30 4.97
N LEU A 241 15.62 -15.49 4.23
CA LEU A 241 15.71 -14.03 4.48
C LEU A 241 14.39 -13.34 4.21
N SER A 242 13.71 -13.64 3.10
CA SER A 242 12.40 -13.06 2.81
C SER A 242 11.39 -13.36 3.93
N ALA A 243 11.38 -14.59 4.45
CA ALA A 243 10.50 -14.98 5.56
C ALA A 243 10.77 -14.18 6.86
N ARG A 244 11.99 -13.62 7.04
CA ARG A 244 12.28 -12.72 8.17
C ARG A 244 11.57 -11.39 8.08
N LEU A 245 11.20 -10.93 6.87
CA LEU A 245 10.42 -9.71 6.69
C LEU A 245 9.03 -9.79 7.31
N LEU A 246 8.41 -10.98 7.34
CA LEU A 246 7.11 -11.21 7.99
C LEU A 246 7.10 -10.86 9.48
N ARG A 247 8.27 -10.83 10.14
CA ARG A 247 8.42 -10.51 11.55
C ARG A 247 8.81 -9.06 11.81
N VAL A 248 8.93 -8.26 10.75
CA VAL A 248 9.21 -6.82 10.87
C VAL A 248 7.95 -6.11 11.32
N ASN A 249 8.07 -5.25 12.32
CA ASN A 249 6.93 -4.45 12.83
C ASN A 249 6.64 -3.25 11.90
N ASN A 250 6.38 -3.54 10.63
CA ASN A 250 5.94 -2.58 9.63
C ASN A 250 5.18 -3.34 8.53
N LYS A 251 3.94 -2.95 8.27
CA LYS A 251 3.03 -3.66 7.35
C LYS A 251 3.51 -3.64 5.90
N TYR A 252 4.12 -2.54 5.46
CA TYR A 252 4.66 -2.45 4.11
C TYR A 252 5.78 -3.47 3.86
N TRP A 253 6.72 -3.60 4.80
CA TRP A 253 7.79 -4.58 4.72
C TRP A 253 7.30 -6.02 4.89
N ALA A 254 6.40 -6.26 5.85
CA ALA A 254 5.89 -7.59 6.15
C ALA A 254 4.93 -8.15 5.08
N ASN A 255 4.25 -7.30 4.32
CA ASN A 255 3.32 -7.72 3.28
C ASN A 255 3.86 -7.37 1.88
N THR A 256 3.86 -6.09 1.51
CA THR A 256 4.16 -5.67 0.15
C THR A 256 5.57 -6.04 -0.29
N LYS A 257 6.58 -5.73 0.53
CA LYS A 257 7.98 -6.04 0.19
C LYS A 257 8.28 -7.53 0.27
N TYR A 258 7.68 -8.22 1.22
CA TYR A 258 7.77 -9.68 1.31
C TYR A 258 7.21 -10.36 0.06
N GLU A 259 6.01 -9.99 -0.39
CA GLU A 259 5.41 -10.56 -1.60
C GLU A 259 6.22 -10.24 -2.85
N GLN A 260 6.69 -9.00 -2.99
CA GLN A 260 7.57 -8.60 -4.08
C GLN A 260 8.84 -9.46 -4.12
N LEU A 261 9.52 -9.61 -2.99
CA LEU A 261 10.75 -10.40 -2.89
C LEU A 261 10.50 -11.88 -3.18
N ASN A 262 9.42 -12.44 -2.68
CA ASN A 262 9.06 -13.84 -2.98
C ASN A 262 8.82 -14.08 -4.48
N ASN A 263 8.11 -13.18 -5.14
CA ASN A 263 7.88 -13.27 -6.58
C ASN A 263 9.21 -13.20 -7.35
N ILE A 264 10.11 -12.33 -6.92
CA ILE A 264 11.47 -12.23 -7.47
C ILE A 264 12.24 -13.54 -7.26
N ILE A 265 12.18 -14.14 -6.06
CA ILE A 265 12.86 -15.41 -5.75
C ILE A 265 12.35 -16.53 -6.65
N VAL A 266 11.05 -16.67 -6.81
CA VAL A 266 10.43 -17.67 -7.66
C VAL A 266 10.88 -17.50 -9.11
N THR A 267 10.79 -16.29 -9.65
CA THR A 267 11.23 -15.98 -11.03
C THR A 267 12.72 -16.24 -11.20
N ALA A 268 13.57 -15.80 -10.29
CA ALA A 268 15.00 -16.01 -10.36
C ALA A 268 15.38 -17.50 -10.31
N ARG A 269 14.64 -18.30 -9.52
CA ARG A 269 14.83 -19.76 -9.48
C ARG A 269 14.45 -20.40 -10.80
N GLU A 270 13.30 -20.06 -11.39
CA GLU A 270 12.88 -20.56 -12.70
C GLU A 270 13.90 -20.21 -13.78
N ASP A 271 14.42 -18.98 -13.77
CA ASP A 271 15.45 -18.54 -14.70
C ASP A 271 16.78 -19.29 -14.46
N GLY A 272 17.12 -19.54 -13.21
CA GLY A 272 18.25 -20.39 -12.84
C GLY A 272 18.14 -21.80 -13.41
N ASP A 273 16.96 -22.41 -13.32
CA ASP A 273 16.68 -23.73 -13.89
C ASP A 273 16.80 -23.74 -15.42
N LYS A 274 16.35 -22.66 -16.09
CA LYS A 274 16.52 -22.49 -17.55
C LYS A 274 17.99 -22.37 -17.93
N LEU A 275 18.77 -21.57 -17.20
CA LEU A 275 20.20 -21.45 -17.47
C LEU A 275 20.96 -22.75 -17.22
N TYR A 276 20.63 -23.48 -16.16
CA TYR A 276 21.20 -24.79 -15.89
C TYR A 276 20.91 -25.78 -17.04
N LYS A 277 19.67 -25.82 -17.55
CA LYS A 277 19.31 -26.61 -18.73
C LYS A 277 20.08 -26.19 -19.98
N ALA A 278 20.29 -24.87 -20.18
CA ALA A 278 21.07 -24.36 -21.28
C ALA A 278 22.56 -24.78 -21.18
N GLU A 279 23.14 -24.70 -19.99
CA GLU A 279 24.51 -25.15 -19.71
C GLU A 279 24.67 -26.65 -20.03
N ASN A 280 23.73 -27.51 -19.57
CA ASN A 280 23.74 -28.94 -19.83
C ASN A 280 23.60 -29.29 -21.33
N LEU A 281 22.72 -28.56 -22.04
CA LEU A 281 22.61 -28.71 -23.50
C LEU A 281 23.95 -28.37 -24.18
N ALA A 282 24.63 -27.34 -23.72
CA ALA A 282 25.89 -26.89 -24.33
C ALA A 282 27.11 -27.78 -24.00
N GLU A 283 27.01 -28.72 -23.04
CA GLU A 283 28.04 -29.72 -22.78
C GLU A 283 28.28 -30.67 -23.94
N ASN A 284 27.21 -31.04 -24.64
CA ASN A 284 27.27 -31.96 -25.79
C ASN A 284 27.88 -31.33 -27.06
N ARG A 285 28.22 -30.06 -27.03
CA ARG A 285 28.93 -29.32 -28.10
C ARG A 285 28.42 -29.52 -29.54
N SER A 286 27.25 -30.11 -29.73
CA SER A 286 26.65 -30.18 -31.07
C SER A 286 26.06 -28.81 -31.45
N LEU A 287 26.07 -28.49 -32.76
CA LEU A 287 25.52 -27.23 -33.26
C LEU A 287 24.07 -27.03 -32.78
N ASP A 288 23.24 -28.03 -32.93
CA ASP A 288 21.81 -27.97 -32.61
C ASP A 288 21.60 -27.74 -31.06
N ASN A 289 22.40 -28.40 -30.24
CA ASN A 289 22.29 -28.23 -28.80
C ASN A 289 22.77 -26.85 -28.34
N LEU A 290 23.83 -26.31 -28.95
CA LEU A 290 24.31 -24.95 -28.69
C LEU A 290 23.29 -23.89 -29.11
N LEU A 291 22.63 -24.07 -30.26
CA LEU A 291 21.56 -23.16 -30.69
C LEU A 291 20.34 -23.25 -29.76
N LYS A 292 19.96 -24.46 -29.34
CA LYS A 292 18.88 -24.62 -28.31
C LYS A 292 19.26 -23.99 -27.00
N ALA A 293 20.51 -24.10 -26.54
CA ALA A 293 21.01 -23.48 -25.32
C ALA A 293 20.94 -21.96 -25.41
N ILE A 294 21.37 -21.36 -26.53
CA ILE A 294 21.24 -19.91 -26.76
C ILE A 294 19.78 -19.49 -26.74
N LYS A 295 18.91 -20.18 -27.45
CA LYS A 295 17.48 -19.86 -27.49
C LYS A 295 16.83 -19.93 -26.11
N LEU A 296 17.24 -20.91 -25.29
CA LEU A 296 16.73 -21.03 -23.93
C LEU A 296 17.23 -19.89 -23.03
N ALA A 297 18.52 -19.53 -23.12
CA ALA A 297 19.08 -18.41 -22.36
C ALA A 297 18.46 -17.04 -22.78
N GLN A 298 18.10 -16.87 -24.07
CA GLN A 298 17.42 -15.66 -24.56
C GLN A 298 16.00 -15.47 -24.00
N THR A 299 15.39 -16.50 -23.37
CA THR A 299 14.09 -16.35 -22.72
C THR A 299 14.17 -15.59 -21.39
N ILE A 300 15.37 -15.37 -20.86
CA ILE A 300 15.60 -14.60 -19.63
C ILE A 300 15.39 -13.12 -19.91
N LYS A 301 14.49 -12.50 -19.15
CA LYS A 301 14.11 -11.11 -19.34
C LYS A 301 15.15 -10.14 -18.76
N PRO A 302 15.23 -8.88 -19.26
CA PRO A 302 16.17 -7.87 -18.76
C PRO A 302 16.03 -7.50 -17.28
N ASP A 303 14.83 -7.65 -16.72
CA ASP A 303 14.52 -7.39 -15.31
C ASP A 303 14.91 -8.55 -14.37
N SER A 304 15.34 -9.69 -14.92
CA SER A 304 15.82 -10.82 -14.12
C SER A 304 17.18 -10.56 -13.49
N TYR A 305 17.35 -10.98 -12.24
CA TYR A 305 18.66 -10.99 -11.56
C TYR A 305 19.74 -11.83 -12.27
N LEU A 306 19.33 -12.73 -13.16
CA LEU A 306 20.21 -13.58 -13.93
C LEU A 306 20.43 -13.12 -15.36
N TYR A 307 19.88 -11.97 -15.76
CA TYR A 307 19.99 -11.48 -17.14
C TYR A 307 21.43 -11.35 -17.62
N GLN A 308 22.30 -10.68 -16.86
CA GLN A 308 23.72 -10.54 -17.23
C GLN A 308 24.39 -11.90 -17.41
N LYS A 309 24.12 -12.84 -16.49
CA LYS A 309 24.65 -14.21 -16.60
C LYS A 309 24.15 -14.94 -17.85
N ALA A 310 22.88 -14.70 -18.22
CA ALA A 310 22.34 -15.26 -19.46
C ALA A 310 23.07 -14.71 -20.70
N GLN A 311 23.35 -13.40 -20.75
CA GLN A 311 24.10 -12.78 -21.85
C GLN A 311 25.53 -13.34 -21.95
N ASP A 312 26.22 -13.51 -20.84
CA ASP A 312 27.55 -14.10 -20.80
C ASP A 312 27.54 -15.56 -21.33
N LEU A 313 26.53 -16.33 -20.97
CA LEU A 313 26.36 -17.71 -21.47
C LEU A 313 26.03 -17.73 -22.96
N ILE A 314 25.15 -16.86 -23.45
CA ILE A 314 24.80 -16.73 -24.88
C ILE A 314 26.08 -16.47 -25.68
N THR A 315 26.89 -15.49 -25.28
CA THR A 315 28.17 -15.17 -25.93
C THR A 315 29.13 -16.36 -25.86
N GLY A 316 29.21 -17.04 -24.72
CA GLY A 316 30.04 -18.25 -24.56
C GLY A 316 29.61 -19.41 -25.48
N PHE A 317 28.32 -19.66 -25.61
CA PHE A 317 27.79 -20.70 -26.49
C PHE A 317 28.02 -20.36 -27.99
N ALA A 318 27.82 -19.10 -28.35
CA ALA A 318 28.10 -18.65 -29.72
C ALA A 318 29.59 -18.78 -30.12
N ARG A 319 30.52 -18.49 -29.20
CA ARG A 319 31.95 -18.75 -29.38
C ARG A 319 32.24 -20.24 -29.57
N LYS A 320 31.52 -21.14 -28.90
CA LYS A 320 31.63 -22.59 -29.14
C LYS A 320 31.17 -22.94 -30.56
N ILE A 321 30.10 -22.33 -31.07
CA ILE A 321 29.62 -22.53 -32.45
C ILE A 321 30.69 -22.03 -33.45
N LEU A 322 31.27 -20.84 -33.22
CA LEU A 322 32.32 -20.31 -34.05
C LEU A 322 33.56 -21.25 -34.12
N LYS A 323 33.93 -21.84 -32.94
CA LYS A 323 35.01 -22.87 -32.90
C LYS A 323 34.67 -24.11 -33.70
N LEU A 324 33.41 -24.57 -33.75
CA LEU A 324 32.99 -25.66 -34.60
C LEU A 324 33.16 -25.29 -36.08
N ALA A 325 32.76 -24.08 -36.47
CA ALA A 325 32.95 -23.57 -37.83
C ALA A 325 34.45 -23.50 -38.18
N GLN A 326 35.28 -22.99 -37.28
CA GLN A 326 36.76 -22.96 -37.47
C GLN A 326 37.35 -24.35 -37.61
N GLY A 327 36.83 -25.36 -36.90
CA GLY A 327 37.22 -26.78 -37.04
C GLY A 327 36.97 -27.27 -38.44
N LYS A 328 35.74 -27.05 -39.00
CA LYS A 328 35.38 -27.46 -40.37
C LYS A 328 36.23 -26.72 -41.43
N MET A 329 36.56 -25.48 -41.19
CA MET A 329 37.47 -24.74 -42.09
C MET A 329 38.87 -25.35 -42.13
N LYS A 330 39.40 -25.87 -41.00
CA LYS A 330 40.68 -26.60 -40.94
C LYS A 330 40.63 -27.94 -41.66
N GLU A 331 39.47 -28.60 -41.68
CA GLU A 331 39.22 -29.83 -42.42
C GLU A 331 39.06 -29.59 -43.94
N ARG A 332 39.24 -28.37 -44.40
CA ARG A 332 39.00 -27.88 -45.80
C ARG A 332 37.53 -27.94 -46.21
N ASP A 333 36.59 -28.12 -45.29
CA ASP A 333 35.16 -28.09 -45.53
C ASP A 333 34.63 -26.66 -45.30
N ALA A 334 34.92 -25.77 -46.27
CA ALA A 334 34.57 -24.37 -46.19
C ALA A 334 33.05 -24.13 -46.27
N ASP A 335 32.32 -24.95 -47.02
CA ASP A 335 30.87 -24.82 -47.19
C ASP A 335 30.14 -25.07 -45.84
N THR A 336 30.42 -26.18 -45.19
CA THR A 336 29.88 -26.50 -43.86
C THR A 336 30.34 -25.47 -42.82
N ALA A 337 31.59 -25.01 -42.86
CA ALA A 337 32.10 -24.00 -41.93
C ALA A 337 31.29 -22.68 -41.99
N LEU A 338 31.06 -22.19 -43.23
CA LEU A 338 30.27 -20.97 -43.47
C LEU A 338 28.80 -21.16 -43.08
N GLU A 339 28.22 -22.34 -43.39
CA GLU A 339 26.86 -22.66 -42.97
C GLU A 339 26.69 -22.63 -41.45
N ILE A 340 27.65 -23.23 -40.68
CA ILE A 340 27.65 -23.20 -39.21
C ILE A 340 27.75 -21.75 -38.70
N ALA A 341 28.64 -20.94 -39.28
CA ALA A 341 28.85 -19.56 -38.84
C ALA A 341 27.60 -18.70 -39.08
N ARG A 342 26.89 -18.87 -40.18
CA ARG A 342 25.63 -18.18 -40.49
C ARG A 342 24.49 -18.46 -39.49
N LYS A 343 24.55 -19.60 -38.78
CA LYS A 343 23.55 -19.97 -37.77
C LYS A 343 23.79 -19.30 -36.44
N ILE A 344 24.91 -18.59 -36.24
CA ILE A 344 25.18 -17.81 -35.03
C ILE A 344 24.21 -16.63 -35.02
N PRO A 345 23.40 -16.45 -33.93
CA PRO A 345 22.53 -15.28 -33.85
C PRO A 345 23.37 -14.00 -33.68
N PRO A 346 22.83 -12.83 -34.05
CA PRO A 346 23.54 -11.56 -33.89
C PRO A 346 23.78 -11.27 -32.38
N ILE A 347 25.03 -11.22 -31.99
CA ILE A 347 25.51 -10.95 -30.66
C ILE A 347 26.55 -9.83 -30.75
N PRO A 348 26.27 -8.63 -30.16
CA PRO A 348 27.14 -7.46 -30.39
C PRO A 348 28.61 -7.71 -30.10
N GLU A 349 28.92 -8.44 -28.98
CA GLU A 349 30.28 -8.73 -28.55
C GLU A 349 31.02 -9.72 -29.44
N LEU A 350 30.31 -10.44 -30.32
CA LEU A 350 30.90 -11.47 -31.18
C LEU A 350 30.77 -11.13 -32.68
N GLN A 351 30.00 -10.08 -32.98
CA GLN A 351 29.66 -9.77 -34.39
C GLN A 351 30.91 -9.58 -35.26
N ALA A 352 31.86 -8.80 -34.79
CA ALA A 352 33.11 -8.54 -35.52
C ALA A 352 33.89 -9.82 -35.80
N GLU A 353 34.02 -10.74 -34.83
CA GLU A 353 34.70 -12.03 -35.01
C GLU A 353 33.99 -12.93 -36.02
N VAL A 354 32.65 -12.91 -36.05
CA VAL A 354 31.84 -13.68 -36.99
C VAL A 354 31.97 -13.11 -38.41
N ASP A 355 31.91 -11.79 -38.56
CA ASP A 355 32.04 -11.11 -39.86
C ASP A 355 33.44 -11.33 -40.47
N ASP A 356 34.50 -11.21 -39.70
CA ASP A 356 35.87 -11.51 -40.11
C ASP A 356 36.01 -12.99 -40.52
N PHE A 357 35.41 -13.90 -39.76
CA PHE A 357 35.42 -15.33 -40.11
C PHE A 357 34.69 -15.59 -41.41
N MET A 358 33.55 -14.93 -41.64
CA MET A 358 32.77 -15.07 -42.89
C MET A 358 33.58 -14.60 -44.12
N VAL A 359 34.21 -13.42 -44.05
CA VAL A 359 35.03 -12.87 -45.13
C VAL A 359 36.22 -13.77 -45.42
N LEU A 360 36.97 -14.16 -44.40
CA LEU A 360 38.11 -15.08 -44.54
C LEU A 360 37.69 -16.45 -45.06
N GLY A 361 36.53 -16.95 -44.64
CA GLY A 361 35.95 -18.22 -45.04
C GLY A 361 35.61 -18.26 -46.51
N GLU A 362 34.99 -17.21 -47.04
CA GLU A 362 34.67 -17.10 -48.47
C GLU A 362 35.92 -17.02 -49.36
N ALA A 363 36.95 -16.29 -48.91
CA ALA A 363 38.24 -16.26 -49.60
C ALA A 363 38.91 -17.67 -49.65
N LYS A 364 38.91 -18.39 -48.52
CA LYS A 364 39.45 -19.76 -48.47
C LYS A 364 38.64 -20.74 -49.30
N ARG A 365 37.31 -20.63 -49.32
CA ARG A 365 36.43 -21.41 -50.16
C ARG A 365 36.80 -21.29 -51.63
N SER A 366 36.99 -20.05 -52.10
CA SER A 366 37.38 -19.79 -53.47
C SER A 366 38.76 -20.38 -53.79
N ALA A 367 39.72 -20.30 -52.89
CA ALA A 367 41.04 -20.87 -53.01
C ALA A 367 41.01 -22.41 -53.06
N PHE A 368 40.16 -23.10 -52.29
CA PHE A 368 40.03 -24.55 -52.30
C PHE A 368 39.41 -25.06 -53.59
N ILE A 369 38.47 -24.33 -54.21
CA ILE A 369 37.86 -24.68 -55.47
C ILE A 369 38.85 -24.47 -56.63
N GLY A 370 39.71 -23.44 -56.56
CA GLY A 370 40.69 -23.15 -57.62
C GLY A 370 41.93 -24.03 -57.63
N THR A 371 42.10 -24.91 -56.60
CA THR A 371 43.24 -25.87 -56.53
C THR A 371 42.84 -27.30 -56.92
N VAL A 372 41.65 -27.53 -57.41
CA VAL A 372 41.17 -28.76 -58.03
C VAL A 372 41.23 -28.62 -59.56
#